data_19e2e251f4011d57df9cdcf8dfb7a274
#
_entry.id   19e2e251f4011d57df9cdcf8dfb7a274
#
_cell.length_a   1.000
_cell.length_b   1.000
_cell.length_c   1.000
_cell.angle_alpha   90.00
_cell.angle_beta   90.00
_cell.angle_gamma   90.00
#
_symmetry.space_group_name_H-M   'P 1'
#
loop_
_entity.id
_entity.type
_entity.pdbx_description
1 polymer ?
#
loop_
_entity_poly.entity_id
_entity_poly.type
_entity_poly.pdbx_seq_one_letter_code
_entity_poly.pdbx_strand_id
1 'polypeptide(L)'
;GADAIVERPATVLNSLQEIARAGGAIGIPGLYVTGDPGGVDAAAKIGALSIRFGLGWAKSCSFHTGQCPVLRYNRQLMQAILHDRVHPAKAVNVTMISLDDAPQGYKDFDLGAAKKFVIDPHGSVK
;
A
#
# COMPACT_ATOMS: atom_id res chain seq x y z
N GLY A 1 25.19 17.76 -7.27
CA GLY A 1 24.84 16.63 -6.44
C GLY A 1 23.34 16.64 -6.23
N ALA A 2 22.66 15.51 -6.46
CA ALA A 2 21.27 15.39 -6.07
C ALA A 2 21.20 15.54 -4.55
N ASP A 3 20.38 16.48 -4.06
CA ASP A 3 20.13 16.61 -2.63
C ASP A 3 19.60 15.27 -2.12
N ALA A 4 20.19 14.79 -1.03
CA ALA A 4 19.75 13.54 -0.42
C ALA A 4 18.26 13.64 -0.06
N ILE A 5 17.47 12.69 -0.51
CA ILE A 5 16.05 12.61 -0.14
C ILE A 5 15.97 12.37 1.37
N VAL A 6 15.42 13.34 2.10
CA VAL A 6 15.22 13.23 3.54
C VAL A 6 13.82 12.68 3.79
N GLU A 7 13.75 11.55 4.47
CA GLU A 7 12.47 10.96 4.88
C GLU A 7 11.75 11.88 5.90
N ARG A 8 10.46 12.13 5.66
CA ARG A 8 9.59 12.94 6.52
C ARG A 8 8.24 12.22 6.71
N PRO A 9 8.15 11.31 7.68
CA PRO A 9 7.01 10.37 7.82
C PRO A 9 5.63 11.03 7.91
N ALA A 10 5.54 12.21 8.53
CA ALA A 10 4.25 12.89 8.76
C ALA A 10 3.85 13.87 7.64
N THR A 11 4.68 14.13 6.64
CA THR A 11 4.45 15.19 5.65
C THR A 11 3.15 15.00 4.89
N VAL A 12 2.94 13.81 4.32
CA VAL A 12 1.75 13.51 3.53
C VAL A 12 0.48 13.59 4.38
N LEU A 13 0.51 13.05 5.60
CA LEU A 13 -0.63 13.10 6.52
C LEU A 13 -1.01 14.54 6.89
N ASN A 14 -0.03 15.40 7.12
CA ASN A 14 -0.25 16.82 7.40
C ASN A 14 -0.83 17.54 6.19
N SER A 15 -0.31 17.30 4.98
CA SER A 15 -0.85 17.86 3.74
C SER A 15 -2.29 17.41 3.48
N LEU A 16 -2.61 16.14 3.73
CA LEU A 16 -3.99 15.65 3.60
C LEU A 16 -4.97 16.39 4.52
N GLN A 17 -4.56 16.69 5.75
CA GLN A 17 -5.39 17.48 6.67
C GLN A 17 -5.58 18.93 6.20
N GLU A 18 -4.61 19.52 5.53
CA GLU A 18 -4.72 20.87 4.97
C GLU A 18 -5.72 20.93 3.81
N ILE A 19 -5.62 20.00 2.86
CA ILE A 19 -6.44 19.99 1.64
C ILE A 19 -7.83 19.39 1.84
N ALA A 20 -8.03 18.53 2.85
CA ALA A 20 -9.34 17.96 3.13
C ALA A 20 -10.36 19.06 3.46
N ARG A 21 -11.54 18.98 2.87
CA ARG A 21 -12.66 19.86 3.22
C ARG A 21 -13.19 19.54 4.62
N ALA A 22 -13.90 20.49 5.21
CA ALA A 22 -14.63 20.24 6.46
C ALA A 22 -15.63 19.08 6.29
N GLY A 23 -15.71 18.20 7.29
CA GLY A 23 -16.47 16.95 7.26
C GLY A 23 -15.92 15.89 6.30
N GLY A 24 -14.71 16.09 5.77
CA GLY A 24 -14.08 15.16 4.83
C GLY A 24 -13.56 13.89 5.50
N ALA A 25 -13.43 12.81 4.71
CA ALA A 25 -12.79 11.57 5.12
C ALA A 25 -11.38 11.47 4.55
N ILE A 26 -10.42 11.05 5.37
CA ILE A 26 -9.03 10.83 5.00
C ILE A 26 -8.77 9.32 5.07
N GLY A 27 -8.50 8.70 3.92
CA GLY A 27 -8.11 7.30 3.82
C GLY A 27 -6.58 7.15 3.85
N ILE A 28 -6.08 6.29 4.70
CA ILE A 28 -4.64 6.09 4.92
C ILE A 28 -4.32 4.61 4.69
N PRO A 29 -4.10 4.19 3.43
CA PRO A 29 -3.78 2.80 3.10
C PRO A 29 -2.30 2.45 3.32
N GLY A 30 -1.47 3.43 3.72
CA GLY A 30 -0.05 3.24 3.98
C GLY A 30 0.21 2.28 5.13
N LEU A 31 1.37 1.62 5.10
CA LEU A 31 1.84 0.76 6.19
C LEU A 31 2.46 1.63 7.28
N TYR A 32 1.90 1.54 8.48
CA TYR A 32 2.43 2.17 9.69
C TYR A 32 2.59 1.10 10.76
N VAL A 33 3.78 0.96 11.29
CA VAL A 33 4.13 -0.08 12.26
C VAL A 33 4.21 0.49 13.67
N THR A 34 4.00 -0.36 14.67
CA THR A 34 4.06 0.03 16.09
C THR A 34 5.49 0.17 16.62
N GLY A 35 6.47 -0.24 15.84
CA GLY A 35 7.88 -0.10 16.11
C GLY A 35 8.69 -0.29 14.83
N ASP A 36 9.59 0.65 14.56
CA ASP A 36 10.48 0.64 13.39
C ASP A 36 11.90 0.98 13.86
N PRO A 37 12.75 -0.02 14.11
CA PRO A 37 14.15 0.22 14.52
C PRO A 37 14.95 1.06 13.52
N GLY A 38 14.56 1.03 12.24
CA GLY A 38 15.15 1.81 11.15
C GLY A 38 14.60 3.23 11.01
N GLY A 39 13.61 3.62 11.82
CA GLY A 39 12.97 4.93 11.73
C GLY A 39 13.94 6.11 11.85
N VAL A 40 13.66 7.17 11.12
CA VAL A 40 14.56 8.34 10.97
C VAL A 40 14.76 9.16 12.26
N ASP A 41 13.83 9.07 13.19
CA ASP A 41 13.90 9.75 14.49
C ASP A 41 13.34 8.87 15.63
N ALA A 42 13.45 9.36 16.86
CA ALA A 42 13.01 8.63 18.04
C ALA A 42 11.49 8.36 18.05
N ALA A 43 10.69 9.26 17.50
CA ALA A 43 9.24 9.08 17.40
C ALA A 43 8.89 8.00 16.35
N ALA A 44 9.48 8.06 15.17
CA ALA A 44 9.28 7.05 14.11
C ALA A 44 9.66 5.65 14.60
N LYS A 45 10.75 5.51 15.37
CA LYS A 45 11.21 4.22 15.92
C LYS A 45 10.19 3.53 16.82
N ILE A 46 9.31 4.27 17.45
CA ILE A 46 8.21 3.72 18.29
C ILE A 46 6.84 3.82 17.60
N GLY A 47 6.82 4.03 16.28
CA GLY A 47 5.59 4.14 15.51
C GLY A 47 4.78 5.41 15.77
N ALA A 48 5.39 6.44 16.37
CA ALA A 48 4.75 7.71 16.61
C ALA A 48 5.03 8.70 15.47
N LEU A 49 4.03 9.51 15.14
CA LEU A 49 4.09 10.53 14.09
C LEU A 49 3.61 11.87 14.62
N SER A 50 4.33 12.95 14.28
CA SER A 50 3.92 14.32 14.61
C SER A 50 2.93 14.83 13.56
N ILE A 51 1.63 14.62 13.80
CA ILE A 51 0.55 15.10 12.93
C ILE A 51 -0.17 16.29 13.56
N ARG A 52 -0.67 17.18 12.71
CA ARG A 52 -1.46 18.37 13.10
C ARG A 52 -2.92 17.99 13.38
N PHE A 53 -3.12 17.07 14.33
CA PHE A 53 -4.44 16.50 14.60
C PHE A 53 -5.50 17.54 14.90
N GLY A 54 -5.14 18.66 15.57
CA GLY A 54 -6.07 19.76 15.85
C GLY A 54 -6.69 20.37 14.61
N LEU A 55 -6.01 20.35 13.46
CA LEU A 55 -6.57 20.83 12.20
C LEU A 55 -7.66 19.86 11.68
N GLY A 56 -7.44 18.56 11.76
CA GLY A 56 -8.44 17.54 11.42
C GLY A 56 -9.65 17.61 12.37
N TRP A 57 -9.40 17.83 13.66
CA TRP A 57 -10.46 18.03 14.66
C TRP A 57 -11.31 19.25 14.35
N ALA A 58 -10.70 20.41 14.08
CA ALA A 58 -11.42 21.66 13.77
C ALA A 58 -12.28 21.55 12.49
N LYS A 59 -11.88 20.70 11.55
CA LYS A 59 -12.63 20.43 10.31
C LYS A 59 -13.61 19.26 10.44
N SER A 60 -13.72 18.62 11.59
CA SER A 60 -14.55 17.40 11.80
C SER A 60 -14.20 16.30 10.81
N CYS A 61 -12.92 16.10 10.50
CA CYS A 61 -12.47 15.06 9.60
C CYS A 61 -12.57 13.66 10.23
N SER A 62 -12.92 12.67 9.43
CA SER A 62 -12.78 11.26 9.80
C SER A 62 -11.50 10.67 9.22
N PHE A 63 -10.86 9.77 9.99
CA PHE A 63 -9.64 9.07 9.57
C PHE A 63 -9.92 7.57 9.48
N HIS A 64 -9.59 6.99 8.35
CA HIS A 64 -9.74 5.56 8.08
C HIS A 64 -8.39 4.97 7.77
N THR A 65 -7.91 4.09 8.63
CA THR A 65 -6.60 3.46 8.52
C THR A 65 -6.65 1.99 8.94
N GLY A 66 -5.58 1.27 8.73
CA GLY A 66 -5.41 -0.12 9.13
C GLY A 66 -5.10 -1.03 7.95
N GLN A 67 -4.90 -2.30 8.26
CA GLN A 67 -4.70 -3.32 7.26
C GLN A 67 -5.98 -3.57 6.46
N CYS A 68 -5.82 -3.94 5.19
CA CYS A 68 -6.96 -4.24 4.33
C CYS A 68 -7.81 -5.38 4.92
N PRO A 69 -9.11 -5.17 5.21
CA PRO A 69 -9.98 -6.21 5.71
C PRO A 69 -10.40 -7.17 4.57
N VAL A 70 -9.46 -7.99 4.11
CA VAL A 70 -9.57 -8.84 2.92
C VAL A 70 -10.82 -9.71 2.94
N LEU A 71 -11.13 -10.34 4.07
CA LEU A 71 -12.29 -11.22 4.21
C LEU A 71 -13.63 -10.49 4.01
N ARG A 72 -13.66 -9.18 4.25
CA ARG A 72 -14.85 -8.35 4.01
C ARG A 72 -15.10 -8.13 2.52
N TYR A 73 -14.05 -8.08 1.72
CA TYR A 73 -14.13 -7.67 0.31
C TYR A 73 -13.92 -8.80 -0.69
N ASN A 74 -13.23 -9.89 -0.32
CA ASN A 74 -12.81 -10.93 -1.25
C ASN A 74 -13.98 -11.56 -2.01
N ARG A 75 -15.13 -11.80 -1.36
CA ARG A 75 -16.29 -12.44 -2.00
C ARG A 75 -16.88 -11.58 -3.12
N GLN A 76 -17.08 -10.30 -2.88
CA GLN A 76 -17.62 -9.39 -3.90
C GLN A 76 -16.61 -9.13 -5.02
N LEU A 77 -15.32 -9.08 -4.70
CA LEU A 77 -14.25 -8.95 -5.70
C LEU A 77 -14.14 -10.19 -6.57
N MET A 78 -14.24 -11.37 -6.00
CA MET A 78 -14.32 -12.63 -6.74
C MET A 78 -15.50 -12.63 -7.73
N GLN A 79 -16.69 -12.21 -7.29
CA GLN A 79 -17.84 -12.10 -8.18
C GLN A 79 -17.60 -11.08 -9.31
N ALA A 80 -16.96 -9.95 -9.02
CA ALA A 80 -16.63 -8.97 -10.04
C ALA A 80 -15.66 -9.52 -11.10
N ILE A 81 -14.70 -10.36 -10.69
CA ILE A 81 -13.77 -11.05 -11.60
C ILE A 81 -14.51 -12.11 -12.43
N LEU A 82 -15.31 -12.97 -11.79
CA LEU A 82 -16.05 -14.04 -12.46
C LEU A 82 -17.06 -13.53 -13.48
N HIS A 83 -17.58 -12.32 -13.27
CA HIS A 83 -18.51 -11.65 -14.20
C HIS A 83 -17.80 -10.67 -15.16
N ASP A 84 -16.48 -10.79 -15.29
CA ASP A 84 -15.68 -10.02 -16.26
C ASP A 84 -15.75 -8.49 -16.08
N ARG A 85 -16.04 -8.03 -14.84
CA ARG A 85 -16.17 -6.60 -14.52
C ARG A 85 -14.84 -5.94 -14.15
N VAL A 86 -13.87 -6.72 -13.68
CA VAL A 86 -12.51 -6.28 -13.34
C VAL A 86 -11.48 -7.32 -13.73
N HIS A 87 -10.33 -6.86 -14.20
CA HIS A 87 -9.21 -7.69 -14.67
C HIS A 87 -7.94 -7.37 -13.88
N PRO A 88 -7.83 -7.80 -12.60
CA PRO A 88 -6.68 -7.43 -11.77
C PRO A 88 -5.35 -7.95 -12.34
N ALA A 89 -5.33 -9.13 -12.92
CA ALA A 89 -4.14 -9.69 -13.56
C ALA A 89 -3.57 -8.79 -14.66
N LYS A 90 -4.46 -8.20 -15.47
CA LYS A 90 -4.07 -7.23 -16.51
C LYS A 90 -3.61 -5.91 -15.91
N ALA A 91 -4.31 -5.42 -14.89
CA ALA A 91 -3.99 -4.14 -14.23
C ALA A 91 -2.62 -4.13 -13.56
N VAL A 92 -2.21 -5.27 -12.97
CA VAL A 92 -0.92 -5.40 -12.28
C VAL A 92 0.16 -6.08 -13.11
N ASN A 93 -0.06 -6.23 -14.42
CA ASN A 93 0.90 -6.83 -15.36
C ASN A 93 1.41 -8.20 -14.90
N VAL A 94 0.49 -9.14 -14.68
CA VAL A 94 0.83 -10.51 -14.27
C VAL A 94 1.67 -11.20 -15.34
N THR A 95 2.75 -11.83 -14.90
CA THR A 95 3.59 -12.74 -15.71
C THR A 95 3.55 -14.12 -15.07
N MET A 96 3.05 -15.12 -15.82
CA MET A 96 3.08 -16.51 -15.37
C MET A 96 4.49 -17.06 -15.51
N ILE A 97 4.98 -17.72 -14.47
CA ILE A 97 6.31 -18.38 -14.47
C ILE A 97 6.20 -19.79 -13.90
N SER A 98 7.14 -20.63 -14.28
CA SER A 98 7.29 -21.96 -13.69
C SER A 98 7.87 -21.89 -12.27
N LEU A 99 7.83 -23.01 -11.56
CA LEU A 99 8.52 -23.10 -10.26
C LEU A 99 10.04 -22.95 -10.42
N ASP A 100 10.61 -23.48 -11.51
CA ASP A 100 12.04 -23.39 -11.77
C ASP A 100 12.50 -21.95 -12.06
N ASP A 101 11.62 -21.13 -12.61
CA ASP A 101 11.88 -19.70 -12.87
C ASP A 101 11.66 -18.80 -11.63
N ALA A 102 11.12 -19.34 -10.54
CA ALA A 102 10.80 -18.56 -9.35
C ALA A 102 12.01 -17.79 -8.78
N PRO A 103 13.23 -18.35 -8.68
CA PRO A 103 14.39 -17.61 -8.19
C PRO A 103 14.71 -16.37 -9.03
N GLN A 104 14.56 -16.47 -10.36
CA GLN A 104 14.75 -15.33 -11.25
C GLN A 104 13.61 -14.31 -11.08
N GLY A 105 12.38 -14.78 -10.94
CA GLY A 105 11.22 -13.89 -10.68
C GLY A 105 11.39 -13.08 -9.39
N TYR A 106 11.87 -13.69 -8.31
CA TYR A 106 12.17 -12.98 -7.06
C TYR A 106 13.28 -11.94 -7.25
N LYS A 107 14.34 -12.28 -7.97
CA LYS A 107 15.44 -11.35 -8.26
C LYS A 107 14.95 -10.15 -9.08
N ASP A 108 14.16 -10.40 -10.11
CA ASP A 108 13.62 -9.33 -10.94
C ASP A 108 12.68 -8.42 -10.15
N PHE A 109 11.86 -8.99 -9.26
CA PHE A 109 10.98 -8.23 -8.37
C PHE A 109 11.78 -7.35 -7.40
N ASP A 110 12.85 -7.88 -6.79
CA ASP A 110 13.74 -7.14 -5.90
C ASP A 110 14.44 -5.98 -6.61
N LEU A 111 14.77 -6.15 -7.89
CA LEU A 111 15.32 -5.11 -8.75
C LEU A 111 14.27 -4.09 -9.26
N GLY A 112 13.02 -4.21 -8.84
CA GLY A 112 11.96 -3.26 -9.14
C GLY A 112 11.23 -3.50 -10.46
N ALA A 113 11.22 -4.74 -10.98
CA ALA A 113 10.42 -5.07 -12.16
C ALA A 113 8.93 -4.72 -11.95
N ALA A 114 8.36 -3.92 -12.87
CA ALA A 114 6.97 -3.48 -12.82
C ALA A 114 5.99 -4.61 -13.23
N LYS A 115 6.06 -5.75 -12.51
CA LYS A 115 5.30 -6.97 -12.78
C LYS A 115 4.86 -7.62 -11.49
N LYS A 116 3.79 -8.44 -11.58
CA LYS A 116 3.46 -9.45 -10.56
C LYS A 116 3.74 -10.83 -11.15
N PHE A 117 4.71 -11.54 -10.59
CA PHE A 117 4.98 -12.92 -10.96
C PHE A 117 3.99 -13.85 -10.26
N VAL A 118 3.35 -14.71 -11.04
CA VAL A 118 2.48 -15.77 -10.54
C VAL A 118 3.10 -17.10 -10.89
N ILE A 119 3.45 -17.89 -9.87
CA ILE A 119 4.07 -19.20 -10.06
C ILE A 119 2.96 -20.21 -10.32
N ASP A 120 3.01 -20.87 -11.46
CA ASP A 120 2.19 -22.04 -11.78
C ASP A 120 3.06 -23.30 -11.76
N PRO A 121 3.18 -23.99 -10.61
CA PRO A 121 4.10 -25.12 -10.43
C PRO A 121 3.73 -26.35 -11.26
N HIS A 122 2.49 -26.42 -11.75
CA HIS A 122 1.97 -27.58 -12.47
C HIS A 122 1.56 -27.27 -13.92
N GLY A 123 1.73 -26.04 -14.40
CA GLY A 123 1.30 -25.62 -15.73
C GLY A 123 -0.21 -25.76 -15.94
N SER A 124 -1.00 -25.55 -14.87
CA SER A 124 -2.45 -25.77 -14.87
C SER A 124 -3.25 -24.57 -15.37
N VAL A 125 -2.64 -23.40 -15.41
CA VAL A 125 -3.26 -22.17 -15.92
C VAL A 125 -3.02 -22.07 -17.43
N LYS A 126 -4.11 -22.00 -18.19
CA LYS A 126 -4.09 -21.87 -19.66
C LYS A 126 -4.37 -20.43 -20.07
#